data_5de3afc1d950007d48fe666daf83c08c
#
_entry.id   5de3afc1d950007d48fe666daf83c08c
#
_cell.length_a   1.000
_cell.length_b   1.000
_cell.length_c   1.000
_cell.angle_alpha   90.00
_cell.angle_beta   90.00
_cell.angle_gamma   90.00
#
_symmetry.space_group_name_H-M   'P 1'
#
loop_
_entity.id
_entity.type
_entity.pdbx_description
1 polymer ?
#
loop_
_entity_poly.entity_id
_entity_poly.type
_entity_poly.pdbx_seq_one_letter_code
_entity_poly.pdbx_strand_id
1 'polypeptide(L)'
;MARPEILQNTIQSIQTLHLADTKARRYMRINFSITNSTIGKLQCGVYKPVSVISASYGESEQDVPVDYTKRQCNEFMKLGLQGVSFTFSSGDYGVSSSPDDPTASGCLGPEGKIFNPSYPSNCPYVTSVGGTMLYADQTVLNQESVMQVNLSSGAPGTEYLAAFSSGGGFSNYFAQPSYQQSAVAEYFKFHSPPYPYYSEFGVDFNKTKGLYNQIGRGYPDVAANGAYMPAFVNGELGQWFGTSLASPTFASVLTLVSHSTH
;
A
#
# COMPACT_ATOMS: atom_id res chain seq x y z
N MET A 1 12.27 19.62 -4.23
CA MET A 1 12.57 18.81 -3.02
C MET A 1 11.64 19.29 -1.92
N ALA A 2 10.65 18.46 -1.53
CA ALA A 2 9.78 18.77 -0.40
C ALA A 2 10.63 18.78 0.87
N ARG A 3 10.42 19.76 1.75
CA ARG A 3 11.18 19.86 3.00
C ARG A 3 10.83 18.64 3.88
N PRO A 4 11.79 18.01 4.57
CA PRO A 4 11.56 16.84 5.43
C PRO A 4 10.48 17.05 6.49
N GLU A 5 10.31 18.28 6.94
CA GLU A 5 9.30 18.69 7.94
C GLU A 5 7.84 18.49 7.45
N ILE A 6 7.59 18.61 6.13
CA ILE A 6 6.23 18.43 5.58
C ILE A 6 5.85 16.95 5.58
N LEU A 7 6.78 16.06 5.26
CA LEU A 7 6.57 14.61 5.27
C LEU A 7 6.34 14.10 6.70
N GLN A 8 7.15 14.58 7.65
CA GLN A 8 7.02 14.22 9.06
C GLN A 8 5.69 14.71 9.66
N ASN A 9 5.21 15.89 9.27
CA ASN A 9 3.94 16.45 9.74
C ASN A 9 2.73 15.73 9.13
N THR A 10 2.83 15.21 7.91
CA THR A 10 1.77 14.44 7.28
C THR A 10 1.65 13.05 7.91
N ILE A 11 2.77 12.38 8.18
CA ILE A 11 2.81 11.10 8.91
C ILE A 11 2.28 11.31 10.33
N GLN A 12 2.62 12.41 10.98
CA GLN A 12 2.16 12.74 12.33
C GLN A 12 0.67 13.09 12.38
N SER A 13 0.09 13.70 11.33
CA SER A 13 -1.37 13.93 11.24
C SER A 13 -2.14 12.62 11.01
N ILE A 14 -1.60 11.70 10.23
CA ILE A 14 -2.15 10.33 10.09
C ILE A 14 -2.04 9.58 11.43
N GLN A 15 -0.94 9.72 12.16
CA GLN A 15 -0.76 9.12 13.49
C GLN A 15 -1.61 9.79 14.58
N THR A 16 -1.93 11.08 14.47
CA THR A 16 -2.78 11.79 15.45
C THR A 16 -4.26 11.45 15.25
N LEU A 17 -4.69 11.13 14.04
CA LEU A 17 -5.99 10.47 13.80
C LEU A 17 -6.08 9.11 14.53
N HIS A 18 -4.97 8.42 14.70
CA HIS A 18 -4.83 7.16 15.44
C HIS A 18 -5.03 7.31 16.96
N LEU A 19 -4.66 8.45 17.52
CA LEU A 19 -4.64 8.66 18.98
C LEU A 19 -5.96 9.16 19.58
N ALA A 20 -6.95 9.52 18.78
CA ALA A 20 -8.23 10.04 19.25
C ALA A 20 -9.21 8.95 19.73
N ASP A 21 -8.97 7.68 19.42
CA ASP A 21 -9.81 6.57 19.85
C ASP A 21 -9.21 5.81 21.05
N THR A 22 -9.92 5.89 22.18
CA THR A 22 -9.50 5.25 23.45
C THR A 22 -9.50 3.72 23.41
N LYS A 23 -10.15 3.07 22.44
CA LYS A 23 -10.10 1.62 22.25
C LYS A 23 -8.88 1.16 21.46
N ALA A 24 -8.39 1.95 20.52
CA ALA A 24 -7.18 1.66 19.75
C ALA A 24 -5.90 1.69 20.59
N ARG A 25 -5.91 2.34 21.77
CA ARG A 25 -4.76 2.40 22.70
C ARG A 25 -4.29 1.04 23.22
N ARG A 26 -5.04 -0.03 23.06
CA ARG A 26 -4.68 -1.38 23.54
C ARG A 26 -3.78 -2.16 22.59
N TYR A 27 -3.75 -1.84 21.32
CA TYR A 27 -3.03 -2.62 20.30
C TYR A 27 -1.71 -2.01 19.84
N MET A 28 -1.49 -0.72 20.07
CA MET A 28 -0.26 -0.04 19.68
C MET A 28 0.53 0.39 20.92
N ARG A 29 1.22 -0.56 21.58
CA ARG A 29 2.31 -0.22 22.49
C ARG A 29 3.58 0.10 21.69
N ILE A 30 3.56 1.14 20.91
CA ILE A 30 4.78 1.85 20.60
C ILE A 30 5.01 2.78 21.80
N ASN A 31 5.95 2.42 22.66
CA ASN A 31 6.42 3.27 23.74
C ASN A 31 7.18 4.45 23.13
N PHE A 32 6.47 5.41 22.55
CA PHE A 32 7.00 6.76 22.41
C PHE A 32 6.88 7.44 23.76
N SER A 33 7.97 7.44 24.50
CA SER A 33 8.13 8.33 25.66
C SER A 33 8.27 9.75 25.11
N ILE A 34 7.14 10.40 24.82
CA ILE A 34 7.12 11.83 24.52
C ILE A 34 7.29 12.52 25.85
N THR A 35 8.51 12.92 26.19
CA THR A 35 8.75 13.83 27.30
C THR A 35 8.08 15.17 26.95
N ASN A 36 7.38 15.77 27.91
CA ASN A 36 6.61 17.02 27.77
C ASN A 36 7.41 18.24 27.23
N SER A 37 8.73 18.10 27.09
CA SER A 37 9.62 19.16 26.59
C SER A 37 9.70 19.25 25.06
N THR A 38 9.09 18.32 24.30
CA THR A 38 9.17 18.26 22.83
C THR A 38 7.82 18.46 22.13
N ILE A 39 6.75 18.79 22.86
CA ILE A 39 5.47 19.14 22.25
C ILE A 39 5.57 20.57 21.76
N GLY A 40 6.03 20.74 20.52
CA GLY A 40 5.92 21.99 19.80
C GLY A 40 4.44 22.39 19.62
N LYS A 41 4.21 23.54 18.98
CA LYS A 41 2.88 24.02 18.64
C LYS A 41 2.11 22.93 17.87
N LEU A 42 0.87 22.62 18.28
CA LEU A 42 0.01 21.66 17.59
C LEU A 42 -0.04 21.98 16.10
N GLN A 43 0.22 20.98 15.26
CA GLN A 43 0.32 21.12 13.80
C GLN A 43 -1.00 20.72 13.08
N CYS A 44 -1.90 20.02 13.79
CA CYS A 44 -3.14 19.52 13.19
C CYS A 44 -4.07 20.67 12.77
N GLY A 45 -4.42 20.68 11.48
CA GLY A 45 -5.38 21.65 10.91
C GLY A 45 -4.87 23.09 10.78
N VAL A 46 -3.58 23.37 10.99
CA VAL A 46 -3.00 24.72 10.90
C VAL A 46 -2.40 25.04 9.53
N TYR A 47 -2.18 24.05 8.69
CA TYR A 47 -1.63 24.23 7.35
C TYR A 47 -2.60 23.77 6.28
N LYS A 48 -2.59 24.48 5.15
CA LYS A 48 -3.29 24.01 3.95
C LYS A 48 -2.63 22.71 3.47
N PRO A 49 -3.39 21.65 3.18
CA PRO A 49 -2.83 20.40 2.66
C PRO A 49 -2.19 20.63 1.29
N VAL A 50 -1.16 19.84 0.97
CA VAL A 50 -0.59 19.78 -0.37
C VAL A 50 -1.53 19.02 -1.31
N SER A 51 -1.44 19.25 -2.61
CA SER A 51 -2.35 18.64 -3.59
C SER A 51 -2.08 17.15 -3.81
N VAL A 52 -0.85 16.68 -3.58
CA VAL A 52 -0.48 15.26 -3.74
C VAL A 52 0.30 14.79 -2.52
N ILE A 53 -0.12 13.67 -1.96
CA ILE A 53 0.52 13.01 -0.83
C ILE A 53 0.86 11.58 -1.24
N SER A 54 2.11 11.18 -1.11
CA SER A 54 2.56 9.81 -1.36
C SER A 54 3.01 9.14 -0.08
N ALA A 55 2.53 7.92 0.15
CA ALA A 55 2.92 7.10 1.29
C ALA A 55 3.38 5.72 0.83
N SER A 56 4.65 5.40 1.16
CA SER A 56 5.23 4.07 0.97
C SER A 56 5.04 3.25 2.24
N TYR A 57 3.79 2.96 2.55
CA TYR A 57 3.40 2.27 3.78
C TYR A 57 2.17 1.40 3.54
N GLY A 58 2.11 0.28 4.26
CA GLY A 58 0.97 -0.60 4.30
C GLY A 58 1.16 -1.67 5.37
N GLU A 59 0.06 -2.27 5.76
CA GLU A 59 -0.02 -3.38 6.71
C GLU A 59 -1.10 -4.35 6.25
N SER A 60 -1.19 -5.51 6.86
CA SER A 60 -2.27 -6.46 6.61
C SER A 60 -3.62 -5.80 6.90
N GLU A 61 -4.57 -5.95 5.99
CA GLU A 61 -5.95 -5.46 6.20
C GLU A 61 -6.55 -6.02 7.51
N GLN A 62 -6.12 -7.23 7.93
CA GLN A 62 -6.64 -7.91 9.12
C GLN A 62 -6.07 -7.38 10.45
N ASP A 63 -4.97 -6.64 10.43
CA ASP A 63 -4.36 -6.10 11.65
C ASP A 63 -5.11 -4.90 12.21
N VAL A 64 -5.95 -4.30 11.39
CA VAL A 64 -6.72 -3.11 11.76
C VAL A 64 -8.20 -3.44 11.88
N PRO A 65 -8.87 -3.07 12.97
CA PRO A 65 -10.31 -3.28 13.13
C PRO A 65 -11.12 -2.66 11.99
N VAL A 66 -12.09 -3.40 11.43
CA VAL A 66 -12.89 -3.01 10.25
C VAL A 66 -13.49 -1.61 10.37
N ASP A 67 -14.08 -1.29 11.53
CA ASP A 67 -14.73 0.01 11.74
C ASP A 67 -13.72 1.16 11.76
N TYR A 68 -12.53 0.90 12.29
CA TYR A 68 -11.43 1.87 12.28
C TYR A 68 -10.93 2.10 10.85
N THR A 69 -10.69 1.02 10.10
CA THR A 69 -10.26 1.05 8.70
C THR A 69 -11.23 1.86 7.84
N LYS A 70 -12.54 1.58 7.97
CA LYS A 70 -13.60 2.33 7.26
C LYS A 70 -13.64 3.79 7.65
N ARG A 71 -13.50 4.11 8.94
CA ARG A 71 -13.45 5.49 9.40
C ARG A 71 -12.26 6.25 8.85
N GLN A 72 -11.07 5.65 8.88
CA GLN A 72 -9.86 6.26 8.34
C GLN A 72 -9.96 6.44 6.81
N CYS A 73 -10.48 5.45 6.09
CA CYS A 73 -10.72 5.54 4.66
C CYS A 73 -11.67 6.71 4.30
N ASN A 74 -12.67 6.99 5.13
CA ASN A 74 -13.54 8.16 4.98
C ASN A 74 -12.79 9.50 5.19
N GLU A 75 -11.73 9.54 5.98
CA GLU A 75 -10.89 10.74 6.10
C GLU A 75 -10.11 11.00 4.80
N PHE A 76 -9.61 9.96 4.14
CA PHE A 76 -9.02 10.09 2.79
C PHE A 76 -10.04 10.63 1.79
N MET A 77 -11.29 10.14 1.83
CA MET A 77 -12.39 10.67 1.00
C MET A 77 -12.60 12.18 1.21
N LYS A 78 -12.66 12.63 2.46
CA LYS A 78 -12.87 14.05 2.79
C LYS A 78 -11.74 14.93 2.26
N LEU A 79 -10.52 14.47 2.32
CA LEU A 79 -9.38 15.19 1.75
C LEU A 79 -9.39 15.14 0.21
N GLY A 80 -9.78 14.01 -0.38
CA GLY A 80 -9.99 13.90 -1.82
C GLY A 80 -11.02 14.88 -2.36
N LEU A 81 -12.12 15.08 -1.63
CA LEU A 81 -13.14 16.10 -1.97
C LEU A 81 -12.61 17.54 -1.87
N GLN A 82 -11.49 17.78 -1.22
CA GLN A 82 -10.77 19.04 -1.16
C GLN A 82 -9.67 19.16 -2.23
N GLY A 83 -9.56 18.20 -3.14
CA GLY A 83 -8.56 18.18 -4.19
C GLY A 83 -7.21 17.58 -3.80
N VAL A 84 -7.13 16.82 -2.71
CA VAL A 84 -5.92 16.12 -2.29
C VAL A 84 -5.90 14.70 -2.88
N SER A 85 -4.89 14.40 -3.66
CA SER A 85 -4.64 13.05 -4.19
C SER A 85 -3.72 12.28 -3.25
N PHE A 86 -4.16 11.09 -2.82
CA PHE A 86 -3.34 10.17 -2.04
C PHE A 86 -2.86 9.02 -2.93
N THR A 87 -1.55 8.74 -2.92
CA THR A 87 -0.98 7.53 -3.49
C THR A 87 -0.39 6.67 -2.40
N PHE A 88 -0.71 5.37 -2.42
CA PHE A 88 -0.16 4.38 -1.52
C PHE A 88 0.52 3.26 -2.30
N SER A 89 1.66 2.79 -1.80
CA SER A 89 2.29 1.57 -2.31
C SER A 89 1.37 0.37 -2.09
N SER A 90 1.29 -0.53 -3.09
CA SER A 90 0.36 -1.67 -3.03
C SER A 90 0.85 -2.84 -2.17
N GLY A 91 2.10 -2.79 -1.71
CA GLY A 91 2.75 -3.88 -0.99
C GLY A 91 3.80 -4.60 -1.84
N ASP A 92 4.65 -5.38 -1.19
CA ASP A 92 5.83 -5.99 -1.82
C ASP A 92 5.82 -7.53 -1.82
N TYR A 93 4.69 -8.15 -1.42
CA TYR A 93 4.58 -9.59 -1.24
C TYR A 93 3.45 -10.24 -2.07
N GLY A 94 3.10 -9.63 -3.21
CA GLY A 94 2.05 -10.14 -4.10
C GLY A 94 0.67 -10.15 -3.43
N VAL A 95 0.07 -11.33 -3.27
CA VAL A 95 -1.25 -11.50 -2.66
C VAL A 95 -1.22 -11.69 -1.14
N SER A 96 -0.02 -11.68 -0.55
CA SER A 96 0.19 -11.84 0.89
C SER A 96 0.60 -10.53 1.57
N SER A 97 0.55 -10.49 2.88
CA SER A 97 1.24 -9.51 3.70
C SER A 97 2.70 -9.90 3.92
N SER A 98 3.41 -9.22 4.80
CA SER A 98 4.78 -9.56 5.17
C SER A 98 4.86 -11.02 5.66
N PRO A 99 5.92 -11.77 5.36
CA PRO A 99 6.16 -13.06 6.00
C PRO A 99 6.09 -12.95 7.53
N ASP A 100 5.52 -13.98 8.16
CA ASP A 100 5.20 -14.04 9.59
C ASP A 100 4.07 -13.10 10.07
N ASP A 101 3.30 -12.51 9.14
CA ASP A 101 2.18 -11.63 9.45
C ASP A 101 0.89 -12.01 8.65
N PRO A 102 -0.11 -12.66 9.22
CA PRO A 102 -0.18 -13.33 10.52
C PRO A 102 0.34 -14.79 10.50
N THR A 103 0.76 -15.28 9.35
CA THR A 103 1.31 -16.64 9.17
C THR A 103 2.68 -16.57 8.50
N ALA A 104 3.42 -17.67 8.53
CA ALA A 104 4.74 -17.74 7.88
C ALA A 104 4.74 -17.38 6.39
N SER A 105 3.60 -17.55 5.70
CA SER A 105 3.44 -17.14 4.30
C SER A 105 2.93 -15.70 4.12
N GLY A 106 2.54 -15.02 5.21
CA GLY A 106 1.85 -13.73 5.15
C GLY A 106 0.40 -13.78 4.66
N CYS A 107 -0.15 -14.98 4.40
CA CYS A 107 -1.53 -15.19 4.00
C CYS A 107 -2.44 -15.48 5.20
N LEU A 108 -3.76 -15.43 5.00
CA LEU A 108 -4.77 -15.68 6.02
C LEU A 108 -5.20 -17.16 6.07
N GLY A 109 -5.96 -17.47 7.12
CA GLY A 109 -6.55 -18.80 7.35
C GLY A 109 -5.58 -19.81 7.93
N PRO A 110 -6.09 -20.96 8.40
CA PRO A 110 -5.31 -21.95 9.12
C PRO A 110 -4.21 -22.61 8.28
N GLU A 111 -4.38 -22.62 6.95
CA GLU A 111 -3.38 -23.16 6.02
C GLU A 111 -2.44 -22.09 5.46
N GLY A 112 -2.61 -20.81 5.82
CA GLY A 112 -1.81 -19.71 5.31
C GLY A 112 -1.89 -19.56 3.78
N LYS A 113 -3.09 -19.69 3.20
CA LYS A 113 -3.29 -19.66 1.74
C LYS A 113 -4.29 -18.59 1.26
N ILE A 114 -5.13 -18.06 2.15
CA ILE A 114 -6.12 -17.05 1.81
C ILE A 114 -5.39 -15.72 1.63
N PHE A 115 -5.70 -15.02 0.55
CA PHE A 115 -5.04 -13.75 0.21
C PHE A 115 -5.27 -12.71 1.29
N ASN A 116 -4.21 -11.97 1.59
CA ASN A 116 -4.16 -10.98 2.66
C ASN A 116 -3.91 -9.59 2.08
N PRO A 117 -4.98 -8.84 1.76
CA PRO A 117 -4.87 -7.52 1.14
C PRO A 117 -4.16 -6.51 2.02
N SER A 118 -3.47 -5.56 1.37
CA SER A 118 -2.75 -4.46 2.03
C SER A 118 -3.67 -3.26 2.27
N TYR A 119 -3.64 -2.71 3.47
CA TYR A 119 -4.27 -1.46 3.87
C TYR A 119 -3.19 -0.40 4.16
N PRO A 120 -3.37 0.90 3.80
CA PRO A 120 -4.56 1.56 3.25
C PRO A 120 -4.73 1.45 1.71
N SER A 121 -3.89 0.69 1.03
CA SER A 121 -3.87 0.61 -0.43
C SER A 121 -5.20 0.12 -1.03
N ASN A 122 -5.93 -0.71 -0.30
CA ASN A 122 -7.25 -1.22 -0.68
C ASN A 122 -8.44 -0.29 -0.32
N CYS A 123 -8.19 0.90 0.27
CA CYS A 123 -9.24 1.92 0.46
C CYS A 123 -9.71 2.47 -0.89
N PRO A 124 -11.01 2.56 -1.19
CA PRO A 124 -11.51 3.05 -2.48
C PRO A 124 -11.29 4.55 -2.75
N TYR A 125 -10.77 5.29 -1.78
CA TYR A 125 -10.56 6.75 -1.87
C TYR A 125 -9.09 7.14 -1.96
N VAL A 126 -8.20 6.16 -2.21
CA VAL A 126 -6.78 6.40 -2.48
C VAL A 126 -6.41 5.78 -3.83
N THR A 127 -5.32 6.23 -4.42
CA THR A 127 -4.73 5.60 -5.59
C THR A 127 -3.68 4.59 -5.13
N SER A 128 -3.93 3.32 -5.35
CA SER A 128 -3.00 2.24 -5.08
C SER A 128 -2.02 2.11 -6.23
N VAL A 129 -0.72 2.09 -5.93
CA VAL A 129 0.34 2.05 -6.94
C VAL A 129 1.13 0.76 -6.82
N GLY A 130 1.05 -0.08 -7.84
CA GLY A 130 1.83 -1.29 -8.01
C GLY A 130 3.23 -1.02 -8.56
N GLY A 131 4.09 -2.03 -8.49
CA GLY A 131 5.43 -1.99 -9.04
C GLY A 131 5.51 -2.69 -10.40
N THR A 132 6.20 -2.05 -11.35
CA THR A 132 6.60 -2.66 -12.62
C THR A 132 8.11 -2.81 -12.72
N MET A 133 8.56 -3.57 -13.68
CA MET A 133 9.97 -3.72 -14.02
C MET A 133 10.16 -4.00 -15.52
N LEU A 134 11.36 -3.69 -16.01
CA LEU A 134 11.88 -4.16 -17.29
C LEU A 134 12.85 -5.32 -17.04
N TYR A 135 12.82 -6.32 -17.90
CA TYR A 135 13.85 -7.36 -17.90
C TYR A 135 15.16 -6.81 -18.51
N ALA A 136 16.29 -7.49 -18.21
CA ALA A 136 17.63 -7.02 -18.56
C ALA A 136 17.85 -6.82 -20.08
N ASP A 137 17.09 -7.52 -20.92
CA ASP A 137 17.12 -7.44 -22.38
C ASP A 137 16.11 -6.44 -22.97
N GLN A 138 15.36 -5.74 -22.12
CA GLN A 138 14.33 -4.80 -22.51
C GLN A 138 14.78 -3.34 -22.36
N THR A 139 14.13 -2.47 -23.12
CA THR A 139 14.32 -1.03 -23.08
C THR A 139 13.01 -0.35 -22.62
N VAL A 140 13.06 0.93 -22.36
CA VAL A 140 11.88 1.76 -22.01
C VAL A 140 10.77 1.80 -23.09
N LEU A 141 11.04 1.28 -24.27
CA LEU A 141 10.06 1.15 -25.35
C LEU A 141 9.32 -0.19 -25.32
N ASN A 142 9.77 -1.12 -24.49
CA ASN A 142 9.10 -2.41 -24.32
C ASN A 142 7.99 -2.28 -23.26
N GLN A 143 7.02 -3.19 -23.32
CA GLN A 143 6.00 -3.30 -22.30
C GLN A 143 6.62 -3.73 -20.97
N GLU A 144 6.36 -2.98 -19.90
CA GLU A 144 6.78 -3.35 -18.56
C GLU A 144 6.00 -4.58 -18.05
N SER A 145 6.69 -5.38 -17.26
CA SER A 145 6.10 -6.51 -16.54
C SER A 145 5.81 -6.14 -15.09
N VAL A 146 4.97 -6.93 -14.42
CA VAL A 146 4.81 -6.81 -12.97
C VAL A 146 6.15 -7.02 -12.27
N MET A 147 6.47 -6.19 -11.29
CA MET A 147 7.68 -6.33 -10.49
C MET A 147 7.67 -7.67 -9.77
N GLN A 148 8.69 -8.49 -10.07
CA GLN A 148 8.97 -9.74 -9.39
C GLN A 148 10.48 -9.94 -9.33
N VAL A 149 11.07 -9.74 -8.18
CA VAL A 149 12.51 -9.78 -7.99
C VAL A 149 12.85 -10.77 -6.89
N ASN A 150 13.67 -11.76 -7.24
CA ASN A 150 14.29 -12.68 -6.28
C ASN A 150 15.76 -12.27 -6.11
N LEU A 151 16.08 -11.68 -4.98
CA LEU A 151 17.44 -11.40 -4.59
C LEU A 151 17.99 -12.66 -3.90
N SER A 152 18.60 -13.55 -4.67
CA SER A 152 19.52 -14.53 -4.10
C SER A 152 20.77 -13.76 -3.67
N SER A 153 20.97 -13.56 -2.37
CA SER A 153 22.14 -12.86 -1.88
C SER A 153 23.39 -13.67 -2.17
N GLY A 154 24.21 -13.20 -3.10
CA GLY A 154 25.57 -13.70 -3.32
C GLY A 154 26.59 -13.16 -2.31
N ALA A 155 26.18 -12.44 -1.28
CA ALA A 155 27.06 -11.88 -0.27
C ALA A 155 27.22 -12.85 0.92
N PRO A 156 28.44 -13.27 1.28
CA PRO A 156 28.66 -14.12 2.45
C PRO A 156 28.13 -13.44 3.72
N GLY A 157 27.20 -14.09 4.43
CA GLY A 157 26.65 -13.62 5.69
C GLY A 157 25.32 -12.86 5.58
N THR A 158 24.73 -12.71 4.42
CA THR A 158 23.37 -12.16 4.24
C THR A 158 22.47 -13.25 3.65
N GLU A 159 21.88 -14.09 4.49
CA GLU A 159 20.90 -15.11 4.09
C GLU A 159 19.49 -14.52 3.88
N TYR A 160 19.38 -13.24 3.57
CA TYR A 160 18.09 -12.65 3.23
C TYR A 160 17.78 -12.91 1.75
N LEU A 161 17.01 -13.95 1.51
CA LEU A 161 16.23 -14.09 0.27
C LEU A 161 15.13 -13.02 0.31
N ALA A 162 15.44 -11.80 -0.09
CA ALA A 162 14.42 -10.79 -0.26
C ALA A 162 13.73 -11.04 -1.60
N ALA A 163 12.55 -11.62 -1.56
CA ALA A 163 11.66 -11.70 -2.70
C ALA A 163 10.73 -10.48 -2.66
N PHE A 164 10.76 -9.67 -3.72
CA PHE A 164 9.80 -8.57 -3.93
C PHE A 164 8.85 -8.94 -5.05
N SER A 165 7.55 -8.80 -4.79
CA SER A 165 6.51 -8.97 -5.81
C SER A 165 5.47 -7.87 -5.61
N SER A 166 5.13 -7.16 -6.69
CA SER A 166 4.12 -6.10 -6.59
C SER A 166 2.84 -6.61 -5.93
N GLY A 167 2.43 -5.94 -4.85
CA GLY A 167 1.23 -6.28 -4.11
C GLY A 167 -0.03 -6.05 -4.94
N GLY A 168 -1.05 -6.88 -4.73
CA GLY A 168 -2.34 -6.75 -5.37
C GLY A 168 -3.34 -7.78 -4.88
N GLY A 169 -4.62 -7.53 -5.14
CA GLY A 169 -5.69 -8.42 -4.73
C GLY A 169 -7.03 -7.72 -4.59
N PHE A 170 -7.90 -8.27 -3.75
CA PHE A 170 -9.26 -7.80 -3.52
C PHE A 170 -9.52 -7.68 -2.02
N SER A 171 -10.06 -6.55 -1.58
CA SER A 171 -10.32 -6.26 -0.18
C SER A 171 -11.36 -7.18 0.43
N ASN A 172 -11.15 -7.56 1.69
CA ASN A 172 -12.14 -8.26 2.51
C ASN A 172 -13.10 -7.29 3.23
N TYR A 173 -12.79 -5.99 3.25
CA TYR A 173 -13.50 -4.97 4.01
C TYR A 173 -14.25 -3.97 3.14
N PHE A 174 -13.70 -3.64 1.98
CA PHE A 174 -14.25 -2.65 1.06
C PHE A 174 -14.85 -3.32 -0.16
N ALA A 175 -16.10 -2.96 -0.45
CA ALA A 175 -16.76 -3.39 -1.68
C ALA A 175 -16.11 -2.73 -2.91
N GLN A 176 -16.21 -3.38 -4.03
CA GLN A 176 -15.80 -2.86 -5.32
C GLN A 176 -16.54 -1.55 -5.63
N PRO A 177 -15.83 -0.43 -5.80
CA PRO A 177 -16.46 0.85 -6.15
C PRO A 177 -16.95 0.86 -7.59
N SER A 178 -17.94 1.71 -7.89
CA SER A 178 -18.55 1.79 -9.21
C SER A 178 -17.56 2.11 -10.34
N TYR A 179 -16.52 2.90 -10.05
CA TYR A 179 -15.52 3.27 -11.04
C TYR A 179 -14.63 2.09 -11.50
N GLN A 180 -14.55 1.00 -10.72
CA GLN A 180 -13.78 -0.19 -11.08
C GLN A 180 -14.62 -1.29 -11.79
N GLN A 181 -15.95 -1.22 -11.75
CA GLN A 181 -16.80 -2.34 -12.14
C GLN A 181 -16.52 -2.87 -13.53
N SER A 182 -16.36 -2.00 -14.52
CA SER A 182 -16.07 -2.42 -15.89
C SER A 182 -14.69 -3.07 -16.03
N ALA A 183 -13.67 -2.48 -15.43
CA ALA A 183 -12.30 -2.99 -15.51
C ALA A 183 -12.15 -4.35 -14.80
N VAL A 184 -12.76 -4.49 -13.62
CA VAL A 184 -12.72 -5.77 -12.88
C VAL A 184 -13.56 -6.85 -13.55
N ALA A 185 -14.70 -6.50 -14.13
CA ALA A 185 -15.49 -7.44 -14.92
C ALA A 185 -14.71 -7.95 -16.16
N GLU A 186 -13.99 -7.05 -16.84
CA GLU A 186 -13.13 -7.41 -17.97
C GLU A 186 -11.95 -8.28 -17.53
N TYR A 187 -11.32 -7.93 -16.40
CA TYR A 187 -10.26 -8.74 -15.80
C TYR A 187 -10.73 -10.18 -15.53
N PHE A 188 -11.85 -10.38 -14.86
CA PHE A 188 -12.37 -11.71 -14.59
C PHE A 188 -12.81 -12.45 -15.85
N LYS A 189 -13.25 -11.75 -16.88
CA LYS A 189 -13.63 -12.35 -18.15
C LYS A 189 -12.44 -12.92 -18.92
N PHE A 190 -11.29 -12.24 -18.92
CA PHE A 190 -10.14 -12.58 -19.76
C PHE A 190 -8.94 -13.12 -18.99
N HIS A 191 -8.85 -12.81 -17.72
CA HIS A 191 -7.67 -13.09 -16.87
C HIS A 191 -8.05 -13.63 -15.49
N SER A 192 -9.19 -14.33 -15.38
CA SER A 192 -9.67 -14.88 -14.10
C SER A 192 -8.58 -15.71 -13.44
N PRO A 193 -8.22 -15.44 -12.18
CA PRO A 193 -7.28 -16.26 -11.44
C PRO A 193 -7.77 -17.72 -11.38
N PRO A 194 -6.89 -18.71 -11.53
CA PRO A 194 -7.26 -20.13 -11.49
C PRO A 194 -7.45 -20.63 -10.04
N TYR A 195 -7.98 -19.79 -9.18
CA TYR A 195 -8.15 -20.07 -7.76
C TYR A 195 -9.61 -19.96 -7.34
N PRO A 196 -10.08 -20.77 -6.39
CA PRO A 196 -11.42 -20.63 -5.83
C PRO A 196 -11.56 -19.28 -5.11
N TYR A 197 -12.75 -18.71 -5.18
CA TYR A 197 -13.07 -17.42 -4.56
C TYR A 197 -14.29 -17.54 -3.64
N TYR A 198 -14.50 -16.52 -2.84
CA TYR A 198 -15.76 -16.24 -2.13
C TYR A 198 -16.29 -14.86 -2.56
N SER A 199 -17.57 -14.61 -2.30
CA SER A 199 -18.28 -13.39 -2.72
C SER A 199 -19.13 -12.84 -1.57
N GLU A 200 -18.51 -12.69 -0.40
CA GLU A 200 -19.15 -12.17 0.80
C GLU A 200 -18.16 -11.44 1.68
N PHE A 201 -18.66 -10.55 2.56
CA PHE A 201 -17.87 -9.84 3.55
C PHE A 201 -18.07 -10.46 4.94
N GLY A 202 -17.06 -10.34 5.80
CA GLY A 202 -17.12 -10.88 7.17
C GLY A 202 -17.01 -12.39 7.25
N VAL A 203 -16.35 -13.02 6.28
CA VAL A 203 -16.12 -14.46 6.28
C VAL A 203 -15.27 -14.91 7.47
N ASP A 204 -15.55 -16.09 7.97
CA ASP A 204 -14.67 -16.80 8.87
C ASP A 204 -13.58 -17.51 8.07
N PHE A 205 -12.36 -17.00 8.10
CA PHE A 205 -11.23 -17.55 7.36
C PHE A 205 -10.84 -18.97 7.78
N ASN A 206 -11.34 -19.46 8.91
CA ASN A 206 -11.14 -20.86 9.31
C ASN A 206 -12.12 -21.82 8.60
N LYS A 207 -13.15 -21.30 7.93
CA LYS A 207 -14.21 -22.10 7.31
C LYS A 207 -14.36 -21.88 5.81
N THR A 208 -13.93 -20.74 5.29
CA THR A 208 -14.03 -20.45 3.85
C THR A 208 -13.15 -21.38 3.03
N LYS A 209 -13.66 -21.76 1.85
CA LYS A 209 -12.92 -22.57 0.87
C LYS A 209 -12.31 -21.75 -0.26
N GLY A 210 -12.70 -20.48 -0.39
CA GLY A 210 -12.15 -19.56 -1.36
C GLY A 210 -10.84 -18.93 -0.85
N LEU A 211 -10.01 -18.47 -1.78
CA LEU A 211 -8.72 -17.84 -1.47
C LEU A 211 -8.78 -16.33 -1.51
N TYR A 212 -9.76 -15.72 -2.17
CA TYR A 212 -9.91 -14.26 -2.27
C TYR A 212 -11.37 -13.85 -2.39
N ASN A 213 -11.66 -12.59 -2.06
CA ASN A 213 -13.01 -12.01 -2.16
C ASN A 213 -13.24 -11.39 -3.53
N GLN A 214 -13.96 -12.07 -4.41
CA GLN A 214 -14.19 -11.62 -5.79
C GLN A 214 -14.96 -10.29 -5.89
N ILE A 215 -15.78 -9.95 -4.89
CA ILE A 215 -16.58 -8.72 -4.88
C ILE A 215 -15.91 -7.55 -4.13
N GLY A 216 -14.70 -7.77 -3.64
CA GLY A 216 -13.93 -6.74 -2.96
C GLY A 216 -13.35 -5.69 -3.90
N ARG A 217 -12.95 -4.55 -3.34
CA ARG A 217 -12.18 -3.52 -4.04
C ARG A 217 -10.88 -4.14 -4.57
N GLY A 218 -10.68 -4.14 -5.88
CA GLY A 218 -9.47 -4.60 -6.55
C GLY A 218 -8.37 -3.55 -6.51
N TYR A 219 -7.12 -3.94 -6.25
CA TYR A 219 -5.94 -3.06 -6.28
C TYR A 219 -4.72 -3.83 -6.83
N PRO A 220 -3.69 -3.14 -7.33
CA PRO A 220 -3.51 -1.69 -7.47
C PRO A 220 -4.37 -1.08 -8.60
N ASP A 221 -4.49 0.27 -8.60
CA ASP A 221 -5.20 1.03 -9.63
C ASP A 221 -4.29 1.36 -10.83
N VAL A 222 -3.03 1.64 -10.53
CA VAL A 222 -1.98 2.03 -11.48
C VAL A 222 -0.66 1.39 -11.06
N ALA A 223 0.35 1.48 -11.92
CA ALA A 223 1.68 1.01 -11.59
C ALA A 223 2.76 1.95 -12.14
N ALA A 224 3.95 1.89 -11.54
CA ALA A 224 5.14 2.57 -12.01
C ALA A 224 6.37 1.71 -11.69
N ASN A 225 7.55 2.06 -12.23
CA ASN A 225 8.77 1.30 -11.97
C ASN A 225 9.04 1.18 -10.46
N GLY A 226 9.21 -0.05 -10.00
CA GLY A 226 9.51 -0.41 -8.61
C GLY A 226 10.74 -1.31 -8.47
N ALA A 227 11.52 -1.50 -9.54
CA ALA A 227 12.65 -2.41 -9.51
C ALA A 227 13.90 -1.79 -10.17
N TYR A 228 15.07 -2.21 -9.68
CA TYR A 228 16.39 -1.81 -10.18
C TYR A 228 16.60 -0.29 -10.21
N MET A 229 15.95 0.44 -9.31
CA MET A 229 16.07 1.90 -9.23
C MET A 229 17.41 2.28 -8.58
N PRO A 230 18.31 2.99 -9.29
CA PRO A 230 19.60 3.39 -8.73
C PRO A 230 19.40 4.54 -7.73
N ALA A 231 19.98 4.40 -6.55
CA ALA A 231 20.01 5.46 -5.56
C ALA A 231 21.28 5.41 -4.70
N PHE A 232 21.73 6.58 -4.25
CA PHE A 232 22.84 6.68 -3.31
C PHE A 232 22.31 6.68 -1.88
N VAL A 233 22.84 5.79 -1.04
CA VAL A 233 22.59 5.76 0.40
C VAL A 233 23.93 5.81 1.11
N ASN A 234 24.13 6.79 1.99
CA ASN A 234 25.40 7.01 2.68
C ASN A 234 26.64 7.14 1.75
N GLY A 235 26.42 7.63 0.52
CA GLY A 235 27.48 7.81 -0.47
C GLY A 235 27.76 6.57 -1.33
N GLU A 236 27.10 5.45 -1.10
CA GLU A 236 27.20 4.23 -1.88
C GLU A 236 26.05 4.10 -2.86
N LEU A 237 26.36 3.78 -4.13
CA LEU A 237 25.35 3.53 -5.14
C LEU A 237 24.80 2.11 -4.97
N GLY A 238 23.49 1.98 -4.83
CA GLY A 238 22.77 0.72 -4.76
C GLY A 238 21.61 0.67 -5.75
N GLN A 239 21.08 -0.53 -5.97
CA GLN A 239 19.82 -0.75 -6.67
C GLN A 239 18.74 -1.12 -5.65
N TRP A 240 17.59 -0.46 -5.77
CA TRP A 240 16.50 -0.56 -4.81
C TRP A 240 15.24 -1.11 -5.46
N PHE A 241 14.40 -1.73 -4.64
CA PHE A 241 13.21 -2.44 -5.05
C PHE A 241 12.04 -2.09 -4.13
N GLY A 242 10.82 -2.33 -4.61
CA GLY A 242 9.59 -2.20 -3.84
C GLY A 242 8.58 -1.24 -4.47
N THR A 243 7.32 -1.49 -4.20
CA THR A 243 6.23 -0.56 -4.54
C THR A 243 6.37 0.77 -3.80
N SER A 244 7.22 0.80 -2.76
CA SER A 244 7.65 2.01 -2.06
C SER A 244 8.40 3.01 -2.96
N LEU A 245 8.95 2.57 -4.09
CA LEU A 245 9.57 3.42 -5.12
C LEU A 245 8.55 3.81 -6.19
N ALA A 246 7.65 2.89 -6.54
CA ALA A 246 6.63 3.11 -7.55
C ALA A 246 5.64 4.21 -7.14
N SER A 247 5.17 4.21 -5.88
CA SER A 247 4.20 5.20 -5.39
C SER A 247 4.70 6.64 -5.48
N PRO A 248 5.88 7.03 -4.98
CA PRO A 248 6.39 8.39 -5.13
C PRO A 248 6.75 8.75 -6.58
N THR A 249 7.11 7.77 -7.42
CA THR A 249 7.34 8.00 -8.86
C THR A 249 6.03 8.45 -9.53
N PHE A 250 4.94 7.73 -9.32
CA PHE A 250 3.63 8.09 -9.84
C PHE A 250 3.13 9.42 -9.26
N ALA A 251 3.28 9.64 -7.96
CA ALA A 251 2.94 10.90 -7.30
C ALA A 251 3.68 12.11 -7.87
N SER A 252 4.94 11.91 -8.28
CA SER A 252 5.74 12.96 -8.93
C SER A 252 5.15 13.37 -10.28
N VAL A 253 4.67 12.39 -11.07
CA VAL A 253 3.97 12.66 -12.33
C VAL A 253 2.68 13.43 -12.08
N LEU A 254 1.86 13.02 -11.09
CA LEU A 254 0.65 13.76 -10.71
C LEU A 254 0.96 15.20 -10.30
N THR A 255 2.03 15.41 -9.55
CA THR A 255 2.46 16.74 -9.10
C THR A 255 2.85 17.61 -10.29
N LEU A 256 3.59 17.08 -11.27
CA LEU A 256 3.96 17.82 -12.48
C LEU A 256 2.73 18.19 -13.32
N VAL A 257 1.79 17.27 -13.50
CA VAL A 257 0.54 17.52 -14.21
C VAL A 257 -0.28 18.60 -13.50
N SER A 258 -0.45 18.49 -12.18
CA SER A 258 -1.20 19.48 -11.38
C SER A 258 -0.57 20.87 -11.45
N HIS A 259 0.76 20.96 -11.51
CA HIS A 259 1.47 22.25 -11.62
C HIS A 259 1.32 22.88 -13.01
N SER A 260 1.19 22.08 -14.06
CA SER A 260 1.04 22.57 -15.44
C SER A 260 -0.36 23.10 -15.75
N THR A 261 -1.36 22.82 -14.90
CA THR A 261 -2.77 23.21 -15.08
C THR A 261 -3.17 24.45 -14.27
N HIS A 262 -2.25 25.01 -13.51
CA HIS A 262 -2.39 26.26 -12.74
C HIS A 262 -1.40 27.32 -13.24
#